data_490b3f8f5fb9a7f90f85af4de7b81f31
#
_entry.id   490b3f8f5fb9a7f90f85af4de7b81f31
#
_cell.length_a   1.000
_cell.length_b   1.000
_cell.length_c   1.000
_cell.angle_alpha   90.00
_cell.angle_beta   90.00
_cell.angle_gamma   90.00
#
_symmetry.space_group_name_H-M   'P 1'
#
loop_
_entity.id
_entity.type
_entity.pdbx_description
1 polymer ?
#
loop_
_entity_poly.entity_id
_entity_poly.type
_entity_poly.pdbx_seq_one_letter_code
_entity_poly.pdbx_strand_id
1 'polypeptide(L)'
;MSDVFISYSRLDIDFVRYLLDQLTAHDREPWADWQDILPTTDWLAEIYTGIEAADSFLFIISPDSVASEICSLEIEHTVKHNKRLIPVAWKDADNVHQVMLAHNWLFLREADDFNANLELLIDALDTDLDYVRIY
;
A
#
# COMPACT_ATOMS: atom_id res chain seq x y z
N MET A 1 12.20 11.17 3.21
CA MET A 1 11.74 10.01 3.96
C MET A 1 10.34 9.64 3.51
N SER A 2 10.10 8.40 3.17
CA SER A 2 8.82 7.97 2.61
C SER A 2 7.76 7.89 3.71
N ASP A 3 6.57 8.43 3.46
CA ASP A 3 5.45 8.38 4.40
C ASP A 3 4.42 7.28 4.07
N VAL A 4 4.50 6.72 2.86
CA VAL A 4 3.58 5.67 2.38
C VAL A 4 4.38 4.55 1.75
N PHE A 5 4.21 3.33 2.25
CA PHE A 5 4.77 2.14 1.60
C PHE A 5 3.68 1.48 0.75
N ILE A 6 4.02 1.14 -0.50
CA ILE A 6 3.07 0.49 -1.41
C ILE A 6 3.51 -0.94 -1.69
N SER A 7 2.67 -1.89 -1.26
CA SER A 7 2.84 -3.31 -1.54
C SER A 7 1.98 -3.70 -2.74
N TYR A 8 2.58 -4.34 -3.73
CA TYR A 8 1.91 -4.67 -4.98
C TYR A 8 2.63 -5.80 -5.72
N SER A 9 1.93 -6.42 -6.66
CA SER A 9 2.57 -7.34 -7.59
C SER A 9 3.20 -6.56 -8.74
N ARG A 10 4.41 -6.93 -9.15
CA ARG A 10 5.09 -6.30 -10.28
C ARG A 10 4.31 -6.42 -11.59
N LEU A 11 3.41 -7.39 -11.68
CA LEU A 11 2.51 -7.53 -12.82
C LEU A 11 1.50 -6.37 -12.92
N ASP A 12 1.29 -5.63 -11.83
CA ASP A 12 0.40 -4.48 -11.77
C ASP A 12 1.15 -3.14 -11.87
N ILE A 13 2.38 -3.15 -12.35
CA ILE A 13 3.28 -1.99 -12.30
C ILE A 13 2.73 -0.76 -13.00
N ASP A 14 2.00 -0.90 -14.10
CA ASP A 14 1.49 0.24 -14.84
C ASP A 14 0.47 1.03 -14.02
N PHE A 15 -0.43 0.34 -13.32
CA PHE A 15 -1.37 0.98 -12.41
C PHE A 15 -0.63 1.64 -11.25
N VAL A 16 0.35 0.94 -10.67
CA VAL A 16 1.09 1.45 -9.51
C VAL A 16 1.88 2.70 -9.87
N ARG A 17 2.49 2.76 -11.05
CA ARG A 17 3.17 3.97 -11.52
C ARG A 17 2.23 5.15 -11.62
N TYR A 18 1.04 4.92 -12.16
CA TYR A 18 0.03 5.97 -12.26
C TYR A 18 -0.38 6.45 -10.86
N LEU A 19 -0.61 5.53 -9.93
CA LEU A 19 -0.95 5.87 -8.55
C LEU A 19 0.18 6.63 -7.86
N LEU A 20 1.44 6.20 -8.06
CA LEU A 20 2.62 6.90 -7.53
C LEU A 20 2.67 8.35 -8.00
N ASP A 21 2.42 8.60 -9.27
CA ASP A 21 2.42 9.94 -9.84
C ASP A 21 1.33 10.80 -9.19
N GLN A 22 0.16 10.22 -8.96
CA GLN A 22 -0.95 10.94 -8.31
C GLN A 22 -0.62 11.26 -6.84
N LEU A 23 -0.04 10.32 -6.10
CA LEU A 23 0.36 10.55 -4.71
C LEU A 23 1.43 11.63 -4.61
N THR A 24 2.41 11.59 -5.50
CA THR A 24 3.47 12.61 -5.56
C THR A 24 2.89 13.99 -5.86
N ALA A 25 1.90 14.07 -6.76
CA ALA A 25 1.22 15.32 -7.08
C ALA A 25 0.45 15.90 -5.88
N HIS A 26 0.11 15.08 -4.89
CA HIS A 26 -0.53 15.49 -3.64
C HIS A 26 0.45 15.59 -2.47
N ASP A 27 1.74 15.80 -2.76
CA ASP A 27 2.81 16.00 -1.78
C ASP A 27 3.04 14.79 -0.86
N ARG A 28 2.74 13.58 -1.33
CA ARG A 28 3.06 12.35 -0.62
C ARG A 28 4.38 11.77 -1.09
N GLU A 29 5.08 11.08 -0.21
CA GLU A 29 6.35 10.43 -0.51
C GLU A 29 6.16 8.90 -0.50
N PRO A 30 5.69 8.33 -1.62
CA PRO A 30 5.48 6.88 -1.68
C PRO A 30 6.81 6.13 -1.83
N TRP A 31 6.90 4.98 -1.18
CA TRP A 31 8.01 4.04 -1.34
C TRP A 31 7.47 2.78 -2.02
N ALA A 32 8.08 2.41 -3.12
CA ALA A 32 7.78 1.17 -3.82
C ALA A 32 9.09 0.44 -4.10
N ASP A 33 9.13 -0.86 -3.82
CA ASP A 33 10.36 -1.66 -3.79
C ASP A 33 11.18 -1.59 -5.08
N TRP A 34 10.52 -1.53 -6.24
CA TRP A 34 11.23 -1.53 -7.52
C TRP A 34 12.06 -0.28 -7.78
N GLN A 35 11.77 0.83 -7.07
CA GLN A 35 12.50 2.11 -7.25
C GLN A 35 13.68 2.26 -6.29
N ASP A 36 13.53 1.75 -5.08
CA ASP A 36 14.40 2.14 -3.96
C ASP A 36 15.40 1.07 -3.56
N ILE A 37 15.29 -0.15 -4.10
CA ILE A 37 16.17 -1.25 -3.75
C ILE A 37 17.42 -1.26 -4.63
N LEU A 38 18.60 -1.29 -3.98
CA LEU A 38 19.87 -1.42 -4.68
C LEU A 38 20.15 -2.89 -5.03
N PRO A 39 20.68 -3.19 -6.24
CA PRO A 39 20.86 -4.56 -6.70
C PRO A 39 21.72 -5.47 -5.81
N THR A 40 22.64 -4.89 -5.05
CA THR A 40 23.56 -5.65 -4.20
C THR A 40 23.13 -5.73 -2.74
N THR A 41 21.97 -5.16 -2.43
CA THR A 41 21.45 -5.09 -1.06
C THR A 41 20.62 -6.33 -0.73
N ASP A 42 20.52 -6.69 0.55
CA ASP A 42 19.51 -7.63 1.03
C ASP A 42 18.14 -6.99 0.84
N TRP A 43 17.48 -7.36 -0.26
CA TRP A 43 16.24 -6.71 -0.67
C TRP A 43 15.09 -6.89 0.34
N LEU A 44 15.04 -8.02 1.03
CA LEU A 44 13.97 -8.23 2.03
C LEU A 44 14.17 -7.35 3.25
N ALA A 45 15.43 -7.19 3.71
CA ALA A 45 15.74 -6.30 4.82
C ALA A 45 15.42 -4.84 4.45
N GLU A 46 15.70 -4.43 3.21
CA GLU A 46 15.37 -3.08 2.72
C GLU A 46 13.86 -2.85 2.67
N ILE A 47 13.09 -3.85 2.21
CA ILE A 47 11.64 -3.78 2.22
C ILE A 47 11.11 -3.60 3.65
N TYR A 48 11.61 -4.40 4.59
CA TYR A 48 11.20 -4.30 5.99
C TYR A 48 11.53 -2.95 6.60
N THR A 49 12.72 -2.42 6.30
CA THR A 49 13.11 -1.07 6.72
C THR A 49 12.16 -0.01 6.17
N GLY A 50 11.78 -0.13 4.90
CA GLY A 50 10.82 0.77 4.27
C GLY A 50 9.45 0.74 4.95
N ILE A 51 8.95 -0.43 5.29
CA ILE A 51 7.69 -0.60 6.01
C ILE A 51 7.77 0.05 7.39
N GLU A 52 8.85 -0.19 8.12
CA GLU A 52 9.04 0.35 9.48
C GLU A 52 9.13 1.88 9.49
N ALA A 53 9.72 2.46 8.44
CA ALA A 53 9.88 3.91 8.32
C ALA A 53 8.62 4.63 7.85
N ALA A 54 7.70 3.93 7.19
CA ALA A 54 6.48 4.53 6.64
C ALA A 54 5.41 4.74 7.72
N ASP A 55 4.58 5.76 7.54
CA ASP A 55 3.43 6.00 8.42
C ASP A 55 2.25 5.11 8.06
N SER A 56 2.09 4.82 6.77
CA SER A 56 0.98 4.03 6.24
C SER A 56 1.46 3.00 5.24
N PHE A 57 0.75 1.88 5.18
CA PHE A 57 1.02 0.79 4.26
C PHE A 57 -0.20 0.60 3.36
N LEU A 58 -0.02 0.82 2.06
CA LEU A 58 -1.03 0.56 1.04
C LEU A 58 -0.81 -0.83 0.47
N PHE A 59 -1.84 -1.66 0.47
CA PHE A 59 -1.81 -2.94 -0.24
C PHE A 59 -2.71 -2.87 -1.46
N ILE A 60 -2.11 -3.04 -2.63
CA ILE A 60 -2.84 -3.05 -3.90
C ILE A 60 -3.38 -4.45 -4.15
N ILE A 61 -4.70 -4.60 -4.05
CA ILE A 61 -5.37 -5.90 -4.19
C ILE A 61 -5.59 -6.20 -5.67
N SER A 62 -5.05 -7.34 -6.10
CA SER A 62 -5.28 -7.94 -7.41
C SER A 62 -5.11 -9.44 -7.26
N PRO A 63 -5.53 -10.26 -8.25
CA PRO A 63 -5.25 -11.70 -8.21
C PRO A 63 -3.76 -12.00 -8.08
N ASP A 64 -2.91 -11.20 -8.73
CA ASP A 64 -1.46 -11.40 -8.72
C ASP A 64 -0.82 -11.05 -7.38
N SER A 65 -1.26 -9.94 -6.74
CA SER A 65 -0.71 -9.55 -5.44
C SER A 65 -1.14 -10.50 -4.33
N VAL A 66 -2.36 -10.98 -4.38
CA VAL A 66 -2.89 -11.95 -3.40
C VAL A 66 -2.12 -13.28 -3.47
N ALA A 67 -1.67 -13.69 -4.65
CA ALA A 67 -0.87 -14.88 -4.84
C ALA A 67 0.63 -14.69 -4.54
N SER A 68 1.08 -13.47 -4.30
CA SER A 68 2.50 -13.15 -4.10
C SER A 68 2.96 -13.49 -2.68
N GLU A 69 4.00 -14.32 -2.56
CA GLU A 69 4.63 -14.60 -1.26
C GLU A 69 5.29 -13.37 -0.66
N ILE A 70 5.87 -12.51 -1.49
CA ILE A 70 6.51 -11.28 -1.03
C ILE A 70 5.47 -10.32 -0.45
N CYS A 71 4.34 -10.14 -1.13
CA CYS A 71 3.24 -9.33 -0.59
C CYS A 71 2.75 -9.86 0.75
N SER A 72 2.65 -11.18 0.89
CA SER A 72 2.25 -11.80 2.14
C SER A 72 3.23 -11.49 3.28
N LEU A 73 4.53 -11.58 3.02
CA LEU A 73 5.57 -11.22 3.99
C LEU A 73 5.50 -9.75 4.38
N GLU A 74 5.25 -8.87 3.41
CA GLU A 74 5.09 -7.43 3.66
C GLU A 74 3.89 -7.14 4.57
N ILE A 75 2.76 -7.78 4.30
CA ILE A 75 1.56 -7.65 5.13
C ILE A 75 1.83 -8.12 6.56
N GLU A 76 2.45 -9.27 6.73
CA GLU A 76 2.77 -9.81 8.06
C GLU A 76 3.70 -8.88 8.84
N HIS A 77 4.70 -8.30 8.18
CA HIS A 77 5.62 -7.36 8.81
C HIS A 77 4.90 -6.08 9.24
N THR A 78 3.99 -5.60 8.41
CA THR A 78 3.14 -4.43 8.69
C THR A 78 2.30 -4.64 9.95
N VAL A 79 1.66 -5.80 10.06
CA VAL A 79 0.85 -6.16 11.23
C VAL A 79 1.73 -6.25 12.48
N LYS A 80 2.89 -6.88 12.37
CA LYS A 80 3.85 -7.02 13.48
C LYS A 80 4.28 -5.67 14.05
N HIS A 81 4.42 -4.66 13.21
CA HIS A 81 4.84 -3.32 13.60
C HIS A 81 3.69 -2.34 13.82
N ASN A 82 2.45 -2.82 13.86
CA ASN A 82 1.25 -2.03 14.10
C ASN A 82 1.13 -0.81 13.18
N LYS A 83 1.55 -0.96 11.93
CA LYS A 83 1.42 0.09 10.94
C LYS A 83 -0.01 0.19 10.44
N ARG A 84 -0.40 1.38 10.03
CA ARG A 84 -1.71 1.60 9.45
C ARG A 84 -1.80 0.92 8.09
N LEU A 85 -2.78 0.04 7.92
CA LEU A 85 -2.99 -0.73 6.72
C LEU A 85 -4.18 -0.19 5.94
N ILE A 86 -3.97 0.14 4.67
CA ILE A 86 -5.02 0.63 3.79
C ILE A 86 -5.11 -0.28 2.56
N PRO A 87 -6.15 -1.14 2.49
CA PRO A 87 -6.35 -1.97 1.30
C PRO A 87 -6.94 -1.14 0.15
N VAL A 88 -6.36 -1.26 -1.03
CA VAL A 88 -6.82 -0.60 -2.24
C VAL A 88 -7.11 -1.66 -3.30
N ALA A 89 -8.38 -1.82 -3.67
CA ALA A 89 -8.77 -2.79 -4.67
C ALA A 89 -8.57 -2.21 -6.07
N TRP A 90 -7.62 -2.77 -6.81
CA TRP A 90 -7.37 -2.47 -8.22
C TRP A 90 -8.12 -3.44 -9.13
N LYS A 91 -8.13 -4.72 -8.76
CA LYS A 91 -8.89 -5.77 -9.44
C LYS A 91 -9.50 -6.69 -8.39
N ASP A 92 -10.64 -7.26 -8.70
CA ASP A 92 -11.29 -8.21 -7.80
C ASP A 92 -10.43 -9.47 -7.66
N ALA A 93 -10.32 -9.97 -6.44
CA ALA A 93 -9.47 -11.13 -6.14
C ALA A 93 -10.11 -11.99 -5.06
N ASP A 94 -9.89 -13.31 -5.16
CA ASP A 94 -10.29 -14.27 -4.13
C ASP A 94 -9.11 -14.53 -3.19
N ASN A 95 -9.38 -15.10 -2.02
CA ASN A 95 -8.36 -15.52 -1.05
C ASN A 95 -7.47 -14.37 -0.54
N VAL A 96 -8.05 -13.19 -0.38
CA VAL A 96 -7.37 -12.03 0.19
C VAL A 96 -6.92 -12.35 1.61
N HIS A 97 -5.74 -11.87 2.00
CA HIS A 97 -5.21 -12.09 3.34
C HIS A 97 -6.23 -11.67 4.41
N GLN A 98 -6.40 -12.51 5.43
CA GLN A 98 -7.46 -12.35 6.43
C GLN A 98 -7.46 -10.98 7.11
N VAL A 99 -6.31 -10.38 7.34
CA VAL A 99 -6.21 -9.06 7.98
C VAL A 99 -6.90 -7.97 7.16
N MET A 100 -6.98 -8.11 5.84
CA MET A 100 -7.65 -7.14 4.96
C MET A 100 -9.15 -7.07 5.22
N LEU A 101 -9.75 -8.17 5.67
CA LEU A 101 -11.20 -8.25 5.92
C LEU A 101 -11.64 -7.40 7.11
N ALA A 102 -10.72 -7.02 7.98
CA ALA A 102 -10.99 -6.18 9.14
C ALA A 102 -10.90 -4.68 8.83
N HIS A 103 -10.54 -4.31 7.60
CA HIS A 103 -10.31 -2.92 7.20
C HIS A 103 -11.32 -2.48 6.15
N ASN A 104 -11.58 -1.18 6.09
CA ASN A 104 -12.36 -0.59 5.01
C ASN A 104 -11.49 -0.48 3.76
N TRP A 105 -12.01 -0.99 2.65
CA TRP A 105 -11.29 -0.97 1.37
C TRP A 105 -11.61 0.30 0.61
N LEU A 106 -10.62 0.81 -0.11
CA LEU A 106 -10.80 1.82 -1.13
C LEU A 106 -10.77 1.13 -2.49
N PHE A 107 -11.62 1.57 -3.41
CA PHE A 107 -11.79 0.93 -4.71
C PHE A 107 -11.31 1.84 -5.82
N LEU A 108 -10.27 1.42 -6.53
CA LEU A 108 -9.72 2.12 -7.69
C LEU A 108 -9.74 1.20 -8.92
N ARG A 109 -10.78 0.38 -9.04
CA ARG A 109 -10.97 -0.51 -10.19
C ARG A 109 -11.37 0.31 -11.41
N GLU A 110 -11.27 -0.28 -12.60
CA GLU A 110 -11.60 0.39 -13.85
C GLU A 110 -13.03 0.97 -13.86
N ALA A 111 -13.98 0.28 -13.23
CA ALA A 111 -15.37 0.72 -13.16
C ALA A 111 -15.64 1.79 -12.10
N ASP A 112 -14.68 2.09 -11.24
CA ASP A 112 -14.85 3.03 -10.13
C ASP A 112 -14.47 4.46 -10.55
N ASP A 113 -15.00 5.45 -9.83
CA ASP A 113 -14.60 6.85 -10.02
C ASP A 113 -13.21 7.06 -9.38
N PHE A 114 -12.20 7.04 -10.23
CA PHE A 114 -10.81 7.15 -9.77
C PHE A 114 -10.55 8.43 -8.98
N ASN A 115 -10.98 9.58 -9.51
CA ASN A 115 -10.68 10.86 -8.88
C ASN A 115 -11.36 11.02 -7.52
N ALA A 116 -12.63 10.64 -7.41
CA ALA A 116 -13.34 10.71 -6.14
C ALA A 116 -12.72 9.77 -5.10
N ASN A 117 -12.37 8.56 -5.51
CA ASN A 117 -11.80 7.56 -4.60
C ASN A 117 -10.34 7.86 -4.26
N LEU A 118 -9.59 8.50 -5.17
CA LEU A 118 -8.26 9.01 -4.86
C LEU A 118 -8.31 10.07 -3.76
N GLU A 119 -9.29 10.96 -3.78
CA GLU A 119 -9.47 11.95 -2.71
C GLU A 119 -9.73 11.28 -1.37
N LEU A 120 -10.54 10.22 -1.35
CA LEU A 120 -10.75 9.43 -0.12
C LEU A 120 -9.45 8.81 0.37
N LEU A 121 -8.60 8.33 -0.54
CA LEU A 121 -7.30 7.79 -0.18
C LEU A 121 -6.39 8.86 0.42
N ILE A 122 -6.32 10.03 -0.19
CA ILE A 122 -5.52 11.14 0.33
C ILE A 122 -6.01 11.56 1.71
N ASP A 123 -7.32 11.68 1.90
CA ASP A 123 -7.91 11.99 3.20
C ASP A 123 -7.55 10.93 4.24
N ALA A 124 -7.58 9.65 3.85
CA ALA A 124 -7.19 8.56 4.73
C ALA A 124 -5.73 8.66 5.13
N LEU A 125 -4.84 9.01 4.20
CA LEU A 125 -3.41 9.19 4.48
C LEU A 125 -3.14 10.39 5.38
N ASP A 126 -3.98 11.42 5.31
CA ASP A 126 -3.86 12.63 6.13
C ASP A 126 -4.41 12.45 7.55
N THR A 127 -5.14 11.37 7.81
CA THR A 127 -5.75 11.15 9.13
C THR A 127 -4.68 10.90 10.20
N ASP A 128 -4.75 11.63 11.29
CA ASP A 128 -3.88 11.45 12.44
C ASP A 128 -4.29 10.20 13.23
N LEU A 129 -3.42 9.19 13.24
CA LEU A 129 -3.69 7.95 13.96
C LEU A 129 -3.83 8.15 15.47
N ASP A 130 -3.06 9.04 16.05
CA ASP A 130 -3.14 9.31 17.49
C ASP A 130 -4.49 9.93 17.85
N TYR A 131 -4.98 10.83 17.01
CA TYR A 131 -6.32 11.39 17.16
C TYR A 131 -7.40 10.31 17.07
N VAL A 132 -7.30 9.43 16.07
CA VAL A 132 -8.26 8.34 15.88
C VAL A 132 -8.28 7.39 17.08
N ARG A 133 -7.14 7.11 17.68
CA ARG A 133 -7.05 6.21 18.84
C ARG A 133 -7.67 6.78 20.11
N ILE A 134 -7.73 8.08 20.23
CA ILE A 134 -8.35 8.75 21.40
C ILE A 134 -9.87 8.58 21.37
N TYR A 135 -10.44 8.47 20.20
CA TYR A 135 -11.87 8.32 19.98
C TYR A 135 -12.28 6.91 19.58
#